data_c31e848159c8f6a4c010c473e25c36b6
#
_entry.id   c31e848159c8f6a4c010c473e25c36b6
#
_cell.length_a   1.000
_cell.length_b   1.000
_cell.length_c   1.000
_cell.angle_alpha   90.00
_cell.angle_beta   90.00
_cell.angle_gamma   90.00
#
_symmetry.space_group_name_H-M   'P 1'
#
loop_
_entity.id
_entity.type
_entity.pdbx_description
1 polymer ?
#
loop_
_entity_poly.entity_id
_entity_poly.type
_entity_poly.pdbx_seq_one_letter_code
_entity_poly.pdbx_strand_id
1 'polypeptide(L)'
;MALQSIKAAKKAGADAIKIQTYTPDSMTLNSNKEDFIIKGGLWDKRKLYELYESAKTPYEWHSQIFETAQNEGILCFSSPFAKEDLEFLKRFDPIAYKIASFEANDENFMRLIAKEKKPTIVSTGIATEEELFKICEIFKEEKNPDLIFLKCTSAYPTAIEDMNLKGIASLKEKFNVEVGLSDHSFGFLAPVMAVALGARVIEKHFMLDKSIESEDSKFSLD
;
A
#
# COMPACT_ATOMS: atom_id res chain seq x y z
N MET A 1 8.43 -1.95 -18.98
CA MET A 1 8.54 -2.69 -17.71
C MET A 1 7.20 -2.73 -16.99
N ALA A 2 6.60 -1.62 -16.52
CA ALA A 2 5.33 -1.62 -15.77
C ALA A 2 4.21 -2.46 -16.42
N LEU A 3 3.96 -2.30 -17.73
CA LEU A 3 2.94 -3.07 -18.44
C LEU A 3 3.24 -4.59 -18.51
N GLN A 4 4.53 -4.95 -18.54
CA GLN A 4 4.94 -6.36 -18.47
C GLN A 4 4.72 -6.94 -17.07
N SER A 5 4.94 -6.15 -16.01
CA SER A 5 4.63 -6.58 -14.63
C SER A 5 3.15 -6.88 -14.46
N ILE A 6 2.23 -6.10 -15.07
CA ILE A 6 0.80 -6.37 -15.04
C ILE A 6 0.48 -7.74 -15.63
N LYS A 7 1.02 -8.04 -16.82
CA LYS A 7 0.82 -9.34 -17.50
C LYS A 7 1.40 -10.51 -16.70
N ALA A 8 2.58 -10.31 -16.12
CA ALA A 8 3.22 -11.34 -15.31
C ALA A 8 2.45 -11.62 -14.02
N ALA A 9 2.00 -10.59 -13.31
CA ALA A 9 1.18 -10.75 -12.12
C ALA A 9 -0.14 -11.47 -12.43
N LYS A 10 -0.83 -11.11 -13.52
CA LYS A 10 -2.02 -11.86 -13.98
C LYS A 10 -1.71 -13.33 -14.26
N LYS A 11 -0.63 -13.60 -14.97
CA LYS A 11 -0.18 -14.97 -15.28
C LYS A 11 0.17 -15.76 -14.01
N ALA A 12 0.73 -15.09 -13.00
CA ALA A 12 1.03 -15.69 -11.69
C ALA A 12 -0.22 -15.93 -10.82
N GLY A 13 -1.39 -15.46 -11.25
CA GLY A 13 -2.65 -15.69 -10.53
C GLY A 13 -3.01 -14.59 -9.53
N ALA A 14 -2.39 -13.42 -9.59
CA ALA A 14 -2.79 -12.29 -8.77
C ALA A 14 -4.20 -11.82 -9.15
N ASP A 15 -5.01 -11.48 -8.15
CA ASP A 15 -6.37 -10.95 -8.32
C ASP A 15 -6.34 -9.47 -8.71
N ALA A 16 -5.37 -8.73 -8.19
CA ALA A 16 -5.26 -7.30 -8.38
C ALA A 16 -3.80 -6.82 -8.46
N ILE A 17 -3.63 -5.67 -9.12
CA ILE A 17 -2.41 -4.88 -9.08
C ILE A 17 -2.67 -3.59 -8.31
N LYS A 18 -1.74 -3.24 -7.44
CA LYS A 18 -1.69 -1.95 -6.79
C LYS A 18 -0.46 -1.17 -7.27
N ILE A 19 -0.66 0.08 -7.64
CA ILE A 19 0.41 1.05 -7.87
C ILE A 19 0.39 2.12 -6.78
N GLN A 20 1.38 3.00 -6.78
CA GLN A 20 1.45 4.15 -5.89
C GLN A 20 1.37 5.42 -6.71
N THR A 21 0.55 6.36 -6.29
CA THR A 21 0.34 7.65 -6.96
C THR A 21 0.73 8.77 -6.02
N TYR A 22 1.88 9.36 -6.26
CA TYR A 22 2.41 10.47 -5.48
C TYR A 22 3.40 11.30 -6.29
N THR A 23 3.65 12.50 -5.81
CA THR A 23 4.81 13.31 -6.19
C THR A 23 5.78 13.37 -5.00
N PRO A 24 7.06 13.66 -5.17
CA PRO A 24 7.94 13.87 -4.03
C PRO A 24 7.43 14.95 -3.07
N ASP A 25 6.76 15.98 -3.59
CA ASP A 25 6.18 17.06 -2.80
C ASP A 25 4.98 16.62 -1.95
N SER A 26 4.22 15.59 -2.37
CA SER A 26 3.15 15.01 -1.54
C SER A 26 3.67 14.09 -0.43
N MET A 27 4.95 13.67 -0.53
CA MET A 27 5.57 12.76 0.43
C MET A 27 6.44 13.46 1.46
N THR A 28 7.19 14.50 1.07
CA THR A 28 8.19 15.13 1.93
C THR A 28 8.61 16.51 1.44
N LEU A 29 9.25 17.25 2.32
CA LEU A 29 9.86 18.55 1.94
C LEU A 29 11.19 18.34 1.24
N ASN A 30 11.47 19.16 0.22
CA ASN A 30 12.78 19.20 -0.41
C ASN A 30 13.78 19.95 0.48
N SER A 31 14.36 19.26 1.45
CA SER A 31 15.25 19.82 2.46
C SER A 31 16.56 19.03 2.55
N ASN A 32 17.66 19.73 2.85
CA ASN A 32 18.98 19.11 3.11
C ASN A 32 19.27 18.97 4.61
N LYS A 33 18.28 19.20 5.50
CA LYS A 33 18.45 18.97 6.93
C LYS A 33 18.56 17.49 7.22
N GLU A 34 19.22 17.15 8.32
CA GLU A 34 19.45 15.75 8.72
C GLU A 34 18.17 14.92 8.86
N ASP A 35 17.06 15.53 9.26
CA ASP A 35 15.76 14.85 9.41
C ASP A 35 15.21 14.32 8.08
N PHE A 36 15.71 14.83 6.95
CA PHE A 36 15.33 14.42 5.60
C PHE A 36 16.38 13.51 4.92
N ILE A 37 17.38 13.05 5.69
CA ILE A 37 18.39 12.08 5.25
C ILE A 37 18.14 10.76 5.97
N ILE A 38 17.94 9.69 5.19
CA ILE A 38 17.68 8.37 5.74
C ILE A 38 18.91 7.87 6.49
N LYS A 39 18.70 7.36 7.71
CA LYS A 39 19.75 6.79 8.57
C LYS A 39 19.57 5.29 8.71
N GLY A 40 20.49 4.54 8.13
CA GLY A 40 20.48 3.07 8.16
C GLY A 40 19.54 2.42 7.14
N GLY A 41 19.54 1.09 7.11
CA GLY A 41 18.70 0.30 6.21
C GLY A 41 19.14 0.31 4.75
N LEU A 42 18.23 -0.01 3.84
CA LEU A 42 18.49 -0.17 2.40
C LEU A 42 18.85 1.13 1.71
N TRP A 43 18.35 2.25 2.20
CA TRP A 43 18.46 3.58 1.58
C TRP A 43 19.32 4.54 2.40
N ASP A 44 20.25 4.01 3.22
CA ASP A 44 21.12 4.80 4.09
C ASP A 44 21.79 5.96 3.33
N LYS A 45 21.78 7.14 3.96
CA LYS A 45 22.34 8.40 3.45
C LYS A 45 21.64 8.99 2.22
N ARG A 46 20.58 8.37 1.70
CA ARG A 46 19.78 8.98 0.64
C ARG A 46 18.90 10.08 1.21
N LYS A 47 18.69 11.13 0.44
CA LYS A 47 17.71 12.17 0.73
C LYS A 47 16.31 11.65 0.40
N LEU A 48 15.36 11.80 1.33
CA LEU A 48 13.98 11.33 1.14
C LEU A 48 13.36 11.83 -0.16
N TYR A 49 13.51 13.11 -0.48
CA TYR A 49 12.96 13.69 -1.71
C TYR A 49 13.49 13.02 -2.98
N GLU A 50 14.80 12.75 -3.03
CA GLU A 50 15.44 12.08 -4.19
C GLU A 50 15.01 10.60 -4.30
N LEU A 51 14.83 9.93 -3.16
CA LEU A 51 14.31 8.57 -3.14
C LEU A 51 12.89 8.53 -3.72
N TYR A 52 11.99 9.40 -3.27
CA TYR A 52 10.62 9.46 -3.78
C TYR A 52 10.58 9.89 -5.25
N GLU A 53 11.44 10.78 -5.69
CA GLU A 53 11.54 11.15 -7.12
C GLU A 53 11.94 9.95 -7.99
N SER A 54 12.86 9.10 -7.52
CA SER A 54 13.30 7.91 -8.28
C SER A 54 12.29 6.78 -8.26
N ALA A 55 11.49 6.65 -7.19
CA ALA A 55 10.58 5.53 -6.96
C ALA A 55 9.12 5.79 -7.40
N LYS A 56 8.76 7.03 -7.74
CA LYS A 56 7.39 7.38 -8.12
C LYS A 56 6.93 6.68 -9.39
N THR A 57 5.64 6.39 -9.48
CA THR A 57 4.98 6.07 -10.74
C THR A 57 4.66 7.37 -11.48
N PRO A 58 5.27 7.66 -12.65
CA PRO A 58 4.94 8.86 -13.40
C PRO A 58 3.45 8.97 -13.71
N TYR A 59 2.86 10.14 -13.54
CA TYR A 59 1.42 10.35 -13.74
C TYR A 59 0.97 10.02 -15.16
N GLU A 60 1.81 10.28 -16.14
CA GLU A 60 1.57 9.96 -17.55
C GLU A 60 1.46 8.47 -17.86
N TRP A 61 1.96 7.59 -16.96
CA TRP A 61 1.86 6.14 -17.15
C TRP A 61 0.51 5.57 -16.72
N HIS A 62 -0.23 6.27 -15.85
CA HIS A 62 -1.44 5.74 -15.22
C HIS A 62 -2.49 5.30 -16.25
N SER A 63 -2.72 6.10 -17.30
CA SER A 63 -3.69 5.75 -18.36
C SER A 63 -3.38 4.39 -18.97
N GLN A 64 -2.13 4.17 -19.37
CA GLN A 64 -1.69 2.91 -19.98
C GLN A 64 -1.72 1.74 -18.97
N ILE A 65 -1.40 2.01 -17.69
CA ILE A 65 -1.44 1.00 -16.64
C ILE A 65 -2.87 0.51 -16.41
N PHE A 66 -3.82 1.43 -16.20
CA PHE A 66 -5.23 1.08 -15.98
C PHE A 66 -5.84 0.40 -17.21
N GLU A 67 -5.59 0.90 -18.41
CA GLU A 67 -6.04 0.29 -19.66
C GLU A 67 -5.45 -1.11 -19.86
N THR A 68 -4.15 -1.30 -19.59
CA THR A 68 -3.51 -2.62 -19.70
C THR A 68 -4.10 -3.60 -18.68
N ALA A 69 -4.30 -3.18 -17.44
CA ALA A 69 -4.91 -4.03 -16.41
C ALA A 69 -6.33 -4.45 -16.82
N GLN A 70 -7.12 -3.55 -17.34
CA GLN A 70 -8.46 -3.82 -17.86
C GLN A 70 -8.43 -4.85 -19.01
N ASN A 71 -7.53 -4.67 -19.98
CA ASN A 71 -7.37 -5.56 -21.13
C ASN A 71 -6.90 -6.96 -20.72
N GLU A 72 -6.04 -7.07 -19.70
CA GLU A 72 -5.59 -8.35 -19.15
C GLU A 72 -6.60 -8.98 -18.18
N GLY A 73 -7.69 -8.27 -17.85
CA GLY A 73 -8.70 -8.75 -16.90
C GLY A 73 -8.19 -8.93 -15.48
N ILE A 74 -7.31 -8.03 -15.03
CA ILE A 74 -6.84 -7.95 -13.63
C ILE A 74 -7.31 -6.65 -13.01
N LEU A 75 -7.73 -6.69 -11.75
CA LEU A 75 -8.14 -5.50 -11.02
C LEU A 75 -6.95 -4.55 -10.82
N CYS A 76 -7.19 -3.24 -10.93
CA CYS A 76 -6.15 -2.23 -10.73
C CYS A 76 -6.65 -1.13 -9.82
N PHE A 77 -5.83 -0.74 -8.85
CA PHE A 77 -6.08 0.38 -7.95
C PHE A 77 -4.76 1.00 -7.50
N SER A 78 -4.82 2.07 -6.73
CA SER A 78 -3.63 2.79 -6.32
C SER A 78 -3.69 3.27 -4.86
N SER A 79 -2.50 3.57 -4.32
CA SER A 79 -2.36 4.35 -3.09
C SER A 79 -2.14 5.81 -3.46
N PRO A 80 -3.08 6.73 -3.17
CA PRO A 80 -2.79 8.15 -3.09
C PRO A 80 -2.12 8.49 -1.76
N PHE A 81 -1.33 9.56 -1.72
CA PHE A 81 -0.63 10.04 -0.52
C PHE A 81 -1.03 11.46 -0.13
N ALA A 82 -1.72 12.17 -1.02
CA ALA A 82 -2.28 13.49 -0.76
C ALA A 82 -3.61 13.68 -1.47
N LYS A 83 -4.28 14.79 -1.19
CA LYS A 83 -5.56 15.16 -1.83
C LYS A 83 -5.41 15.26 -3.35
N GLU A 84 -4.33 15.84 -3.82
CA GLU A 84 -4.07 16.05 -5.25
C GLU A 84 -3.91 14.71 -5.98
N ASP A 85 -3.27 13.73 -5.34
CA ASP A 85 -3.11 12.37 -5.85
C ASP A 85 -4.47 11.66 -5.94
N LEU A 86 -5.33 11.83 -4.92
CA LEU A 86 -6.69 11.31 -4.93
C LEU A 86 -7.51 11.91 -6.09
N GLU A 87 -7.51 13.23 -6.24
CA GLU A 87 -8.23 13.92 -7.32
C GLU A 87 -7.73 13.50 -8.72
N PHE A 88 -6.43 13.22 -8.83
CA PHE A 88 -5.88 12.67 -10.07
C PHE A 88 -6.40 11.26 -10.33
N LEU A 89 -6.41 10.37 -9.33
CA LEU A 89 -6.84 8.98 -9.46
C LEU A 89 -8.34 8.83 -9.80
N LYS A 90 -9.18 9.75 -9.39
CA LYS A 90 -10.63 9.74 -9.70
C LYS A 90 -10.92 9.68 -11.19
N ARG A 91 -10.00 10.16 -12.04
CA ARG A 91 -10.13 10.11 -13.50
C ARG A 91 -10.16 8.69 -14.07
N PHE A 92 -9.60 7.73 -13.34
CA PHE A 92 -9.50 6.33 -13.76
C PHE A 92 -10.56 5.45 -13.12
N ASP A 93 -11.43 6.02 -12.29
CA ASP A 93 -12.49 5.31 -11.56
C ASP A 93 -12.00 4.00 -10.91
N PRO A 94 -10.96 4.04 -10.05
CA PRO A 94 -10.38 2.83 -9.49
C PRO A 94 -11.43 2.06 -8.66
N ILE A 95 -11.30 0.73 -8.63
CA ILE A 95 -12.23 -0.14 -7.90
C ILE A 95 -12.12 -0.01 -6.38
N ALA A 96 -10.98 0.45 -5.87
CA ALA A 96 -10.66 0.61 -4.46
C ALA A 96 -9.55 1.65 -4.29
N TYR A 97 -9.36 2.11 -3.05
CA TYR A 97 -8.20 2.89 -2.65
C TYR A 97 -7.36 2.13 -1.62
N LYS A 98 -6.05 2.34 -1.66
CA LYS A 98 -5.12 1.85 -0.64
C LYS A 98 -4.55 3.02 0.15
N ILE A 99 -4.52 2.90 1.45
CA ILE A 99 -3.85 3.87 2.34
C ILE A 99 -2.65 3.17 2.98
N ALA A 100 -1.48 3.75 2.79
CA ALA A 100 -0.26 3.23 3.38
C ALA A 100 -0.22 3.52 4.89
N SER A 101 0.69 2.84 5.61
CA SER A 101 0.71 2.91 7.07
C SER A 101 0.96 4.32 7.61
N PHE A 102 1.76 5.10 6.91
CA PHE A 102 2.15 6.44 7.37
C PHE A 102 1.03 7.48 7.21
N GLU A 103 0.08 7.26 6.31
CA GLU A 103 -1.07 8.13 6.07
C GLU A 103 -2.30 7.75 6.90
N ALA A 104 -2.26 6.60 7.58
CA ALA A 104 -3.41 6.08 8.32
C ALA A 104 -3.85 6.97 9.50
N ASN A 105 -2.97 7.81 10.03
CA ASN A 105 -3.29 8.74 11.12
C ASN A 105 -3.71 10.15 10.65
N ASP A 106 -3.76 10.42 9.35
CA ASP A 106 -4.31 11.67 8.80
C ASP A 106 -5.84 11.57 8.68
N GLU A 107 -6.55 12.01 9.73
CA GLU A 107 -8.01 11.99 9.78
C GLU A 107 -8.67 12.76 8.62
N ASN A 108 -8.08 13.86 8.19
CA ASN A 108 -8.62 14.67 7.10
C ASN A 108 -8.51 13.92 5.78
N PHE A 109 -7.38 13.29 5.53
CA PHE A 109 -7.16 12.48 4.34
C PHE A 109 -8.05 11.24 4.36
N MET A 110 -8.17 10.54 5.49
CA MET A 110 -9.08 9.41 5.65
C MET A 110 -10.53 9.79 5.34
N ARG A 111 -10.98 10.97 5.78
CA ARG A 111 -12.32 11.49 5.47
C ARG A 111 -12.51 11.78 3.99
N LEU A 112 -11.51 12.31 3.30
CA LEU A 112 -11.56 12.51 1.84
C LEU A 112 -11.72 11.18 1.11
N ILE A 113 -10.94 10.17 1.47
CA ILE A 113 -11.03 8.82 0.89
C ILE A 113 -12.40 8.18 1.17
N ALA A 114 -12.89 8.25 2.41
CA ALA A 114 -14.17 7.66 2.79
C ALA A 114 -15.36 8.25 1.99
N LYS A 115 -15.30 9.53 1.63
CA LYS A 115 -16.30 10.21 0.79
C LYS A 115 -16.41 9.66 -0.63
N GLU A 116 -15.38 9.04 -1.14
CA GLU A 116 -15.40 8.42 -2.48
C GLU A 116 -16.30 7.17 -2.54
N LYS A 117 -16.74 6.63 -1.40
CA LYS A 117 -17.66 5.48 -1.32
C LYS A 117 -17.15 4.22 -2.02
N LYS A 118 -15.85 4.04 -2.05
CA LYS A 118 -15.19 2.87 -2.62
C LYS A 118 -14.56 2.02 -1.53
N PRO A 119 -14.40 0.71 -1.75
CA PRO A 119 -13.62 -0.14 -0.86
C PRO A 119 -12.26 0.48 -0.55
N THR A 120 -11.90 0.53 0.72
CA THR A 120 -10.64 1.14 1.15
C THR A 120 -9.84 0.17 2.01
N ILE A 121 -8.61 -0.07 1.59
CA ILE A 121 -7.67 -0.98 2.23
C ILE A 121 -6.64 -0.12 2.97
N VAL A 122 -6.53 -0.27 4.29
CA VAL A 122 -5.63 0.52 5.14
C VAL A 122 -4.59 -0.36 5.81
N SER A 123 -3.31 -0.07 5.61
CA SER A 123 -2.23 -0.72 6.36
C SER A 123 -2.09 -0.09 7.75
N THR A 124 -1.96 -0.94 8.78
CA THR A 124 -2.01 -0.53 10.19
C THR A 124 -0.65 -0.50 10.88
N GLY A 125 0.45 -0.46 10.11
CA GLY A 125 1.80 -0.72 10.62
C GLY A 125 2.29 0.19 11.74
N ILE A 126 1.91 1.47 11.70
CA ILE A 126 2.31 2.46 12.73
C ILE A 126 1.12 3.04 13.50
N ALA A 127 -0.10 2.79 13.03
CA ALA A 127 -1.29 3.34 13.68
C ALA A 127 -1.51 2.72 15.07
N THR A 128 -1.85 3.57 16.02
CA THR A 128 -2.32 3.15 17.33
C THR A 128 -3.73 2.61 17.27
N GLU A 129 -4.13 1.88 18.29
CA GLU A 129 -5.49 1.36 18.39
C GLU A 129 -6.54 2.48 18.38
N GLU A 130 -6.26 3.60 19.04
CA GLU A 130 -7.15 4.76 19.08
C GLU A 130 -7.33 5.38 17.68
N GLU A 131 -6.25 5.51 16.93
CA GLU A 131 -6.31 5.97 15.54
C GLU A 131 -7.11 5.01 14.65
N LEU A 132 -6.99 3.70 14.83
CA LEU A 132 -7.79 2.72 14.09
C LEU A 132 -9.29 2.82 14.43
N PHE A 133 -9.66 3.04 15.68
CA PHE A 133 -11.05 3.33 16.05
C PHE A 133 -11.54 4.60 15.37
N LYS A 134 -10.70 5.63 15.32
CA LYS A 134 -11.04 6.89 14.65
C LYS A 134 -11.29 6.72 13.15
N ILE A 135 -10.49 5.90 12.49
CA ILE A 135 -10.74 5.54 11.09
C ILE A 135 -12.11 4.88 10.93
N CYS A 136 -12.44 3.90 11.78
CA CYS A 136 -13.75 3.24 11.74
C CYS A 136 -14.90 4.24 11.93
N GLU A 137 -14.75 5.20 12.85
CA GLU A 137 -15.74 6.27 13.06
C GLU A 137 -15.91 7.14 11.81
N ILE A 138 -14.80 7.59 11.20
CA ILE A 138 -14.83 8.39 9.98
C ILE A 138 -15.56 7.66 8.86
N PHE A 139 -15.24 6.39 8.62
CA PHE A 139 -15.89 5.59 7.58
C PHE A 139 -17.38 5.38 7.86
N LYS A 140 -17.76 5.18 9.12
CA LYS A 140 -19.17 5.09 9.54
C LYS A 140 -19.92 6.41 9.33
N GLU A 141 -19.33 7.55 9.75
CA GLU A 141 -19.90 8.89 9.53
C GLU A 141 -20.13 9.19 8.05
N GLU A 142 -19.15 8.86 7.24
CA GLU A 142 -19.23 9.04 5.79
C GLU A 142 -20.08 7.95 5.11
N LYS A 143 -20.67 6.99 5.84
CA LYS A 143 -21.50 5.89 5.32
C LYS A 143 -20.78 5.08 4.23
N ASN A 144 -19.52 4.77 4.45
CA ASN A 144 -18.71 3.87 3.63
C ASN A 144 -18.37 2.61 4.47
N PRO A 145 -19.08 1.50 4.31
CA PRO A 145 -18.87 0.29 5.12
C PRO A 145 -17.68 -0.55 4.66
N ASP A 146 -17.14 -0.27 3.47
CA ASP A 146 -16.17 -1.14 2.81
C ASP A 146 -14.73 -0.79 3.22
N LEU A 147 -14.42 -1.06 4.49
CA LEU A 147 -13.12 -0.86 5.12
C LEU A 147 -12.43 -2.20 5.39
N ILE A 148 -11.16 -2.29 5.00
CA ILE A 148 -10.30 -3.47 5.20
C ILE A 148 -9.03 -3.03 5.90
N PHE A 149 -8.64 -3.69 7.00
CA PHE A 149 -7.36 -3.45 7.66
C PHE A 149 -6.34 -4.52 7.31
N LEU A 150 -5.15 -4.09 6.91
CA LEU A 150 -4.01 -4.99 6.72
C LEU A 150 -3.08 -4.90 7.93
N LYS A 151 -2.91 -6.02 8.64
CA LYS A 151 -1.78 -6.15 9.56
C LYS A 151 -0.50 -5.87 8.77
N CYS A 152 0.31 -4.98 9.28
CA CYS A 152 1.54 -4.56 8.64
C CYS A 152 2.65 -4.41 9.67
N THR A 153 3.88 -4.65 9.28
CA THR A 153 5.09 -4.24 9.98
C THR A 153 5.90 -3.38 9.03
N SER A 154 6.04 -2.09 9.37
CA SER A 154 6.68 -1.10 8.50
C SER A 154 8.20 -1.15 8.61
N ALA A 155 8.77 -2.32 8.33
CA ALA A 155 10.19 -2.60 8.20
C ALA A 155 10.47 -3.25 6.83
N TYR A 156 11.54 -2.88 6.17
CA TYR A 156 11.85 -3.24 4.78
C TYR A 156 13.28 -3.77 4.62
N PRO A 157 13.51 -5.12 4.62
CA PRO A 157 12.54 -6.19 4.83
C PRO A 157 12.10 -6.32 6.29
N THR A 158 10.95 -7.00 6.50
CA THR A 158 10.47 -7.38 7.84
C THR A 158 11.05 -8.74 8.24
N ALA A 159 11.60 -8.84 9.47
CA ALA A 159 11.96 -10.11 10.07
C ALA A 159 10.70 -10.91 10.44
N ILE A 160 10.74 -12.24 10.27
CA ILE A 160 9.57 -13.11 10.52
C ILE A 160 9.10 -13.03 11.99
N GLU A 161 10.01 -12.94 12.92
CA GLU A 161 9.74 -12.81 14.36
C GLU A 161 9.01 -11.51 14.74
N ASP A 162 9.14 -10.44 13.94
CA ASP A 162 8.53 -9.14 14.19
C ASP A 162 7.13 -9.00 13.58
N MET A 163 6.69 -9.95 12.77
CA MET A 163 5.44 -9.84 12.01
C MET A 163 4.18 -9.87 12.88
N ASN A 164 4.22 -10.54 14.04
CA ASN A 164 3.08 -10.69 14.94
C ASN A 164 1.76 -11.01 14.20
N LEU A 165 1.74 -12.08 13.41
CA LEU A 165 0.60 -12.47 12.57
C LEU A 165 -0.68 -12.76 13.37
N LYS A 166 -0.57 -13.11 14.66
CA LYS A 166 -1.74 -13.25 15.55
C LYS A 166 -2.57 -11.97 15.64
N GLY A 167 -1.96 -10.81 15.40
CA GLY A 167 -2.65 -9.53 15.32
C GLY A 167 -3.75 -9.46 14.25
N ILE A 168 -3.73 -10.35 13.23
CA ILE A 168 -4.78 -10.43 12.20
C ILE A 168 -6.13 -10.77 12.84
N ALA A 169 -6.18 -11.80 13.68
CA ALA A 169 -7.42 -12.18 14.37
C ALA A 169 -7.89 -11.08 15.35
N SER A 170 -6.94 -10.46 16.06
CA SER A 170 -7.25 -9.36 16.99
C SER A 170 -7.83 -8.14 16.28
N LEU A 171 -7.30 -7.77 15.11
CA LEU A 171 -7.85 -6.67 14.30
C LEU A 171 -9.29 -6.97 13.86
N LYS A 172 -9.54 -8.20 13.40
CA LYS A 172 -10.88 -8.61 12.97
C LYS A 172 -11.90 -8.55 14.11
N GLU A 173 -11.56 -9.13 15.25
CA GLU A 173 -12.43 -9.18 16.42
C GLU A 173 -12.72 -7.78 16.96
N LYS A 174 -11.67 -6.95 17.08
CA LYS A 174 -11.76 -5.66 17.76
C LYS A 174 -12.49 -4.59 16.94
N PHE A 175 -12.23 -4.53 15.64
CA PHE A 175 -12.75 -3.47 14.77
C PHE A 175 -13.93 -3.90 13.91
N ASN A 176 -14.25 -5.19 13.89
CA ASN A 176 -15.34 -5.76 13.09
C ASN A 176 -15.25 -5.37 11.61
N VAL A 177 -14.04 -5.46 11.03
CA VAL A 177 -13.74 -5.21 9.62
C VAL A 177 -13.12 -6.45 8.99
N GLU A 178 -13.11 -6.53 7.66
CA GLU A 178 -12.28 -7.53 6.99
C GLU A 178 -10.79 -7.22 7.18
N VAL A 179 -9.99 -8.28 7.20
CA VAL A 179 -8.56 -8.17 7.54
C VAL A 179 -7.68 -8.90 6.54
N GLY A 180 -6.44 -8.44 6.46
CA GLY A 180 -5.41 -9.01 5.61
C GLY A 180 -4.00 -8.79 6.16
N LEU A 181 -3.02 -9.02 5.30
CA LEU A 181 -1.60 -8.80 5.56
C LEU A 181 -1.00 -7.91 4.47
N SER A 182 -0.27 -6.87 4.86
CA SER A 182 0.71 -6.17 4.02
C SER A 182 2.09 -6.71 4.38
N ASP A 183 2.68 -7.48 3.47
CA ASP A 183 3.86 -8.31 3.72
C ASP A 183 5.12 -7.75 3.07
N HIS A 184 6.15 -7.49 3.90
CA HIS A 184 7.48 -7.05 3.49
C HIS A 184 8.57 -8.07 3.89
N SER A 185 8.19 -9.29 4.27
CA SER A 185 9.12 -10.37 4.57
C SER A 185 9.63 -11.05 3.29
N PHE A 186 10.67 -11.86 3.43
CA PHE A 186 11.14 -12.70 2.34
C PHE A 186 10.22 -13.92 2.11
N GLY A 187 10.06 -14.31 0.84
CA GLY A 187 9.33 -15.51 0.46
C GLY A 187 7.82 -15.43 0.68
N PHE A 188 7.19 -16.56 0.92
CA PHE A 188 5.73 -16.72 0.96
C PHE A 188 5.19 -17.34 2.26
N LEU A 189 6.05 -17.61 3.24
CA LEU A 189 5.63 -18.25 4.49
C LEU A 189 4.62 -17.40 5.25
N ALA A 190 4.90 -16.10 5.40
CA ALA A 190 4.02 -15.18 6.12
C ALA A 190 2.65 -15.02 5.45
N PRO A 191 2.52 -14.83 4.12
CA PRO A 191 1.23 -14.85 3.44
C PRO A 191 0.42 -16.12 3.69
N VAL A 192 1.03 -17.29 3.57
CA VAL A 192 0.34 -18.58 3.81
C VAL A 192 -0.18 -18.67 5.24
N MET A 193 0.66 -18.31 6.22
CA MET A 193 0.25 -18.31 7.62
C MET A 193 -0.83 -17.26 7.93
N ALA A 194 -0.77 -16.10 7.27
CA ALA A 194 -1.79 -15.06 7.43
C ALA A 194 -3.17 -15.55 6.95
N VAL A 195 -3.24 -16.25 5.82
CA VAL A 195 -4.48 -16.86 5.33
C VAL A 195 -5.02 -17.89 6.32
N ALA A 196 -4.16 -18.75 6.88
CA ALA A 196 -4.55 -19.71 7.91
C ALA A 196 -5.09 -19.03 9.20
N LEU A 197 -4.65 -17.80 9.48
CA LEU A 197 -5.12 -16.97 10.59
C LEU A 197 -6.34 -16.09 10.24
N GLY A 198 -6.91 -16.25 9.06
CA GLY A 198 -8.15 -15.59 8.66
C GLY A 198 -7.97 -14.33 7.80
N ALA A 199 -6.77 -14.03 7.30
CA ALA A 199 -6.57 -12.97 6.33
C ALA A 199 -7.32 -13.26 5.03
N ARG A 200 -7.99 -12.24 4.49
CA ARG A 200 -8.72 -12.29 3.21
C ARG A 200 -8.00 -11.55 2.10
N VAL A 201 -7.11 -10.64 2.45
CA VAL A 201 -6.31 -9.85 1.51
C VAL A 201 -4.84 -10.03 1.84
N ILE A 202 -4.04 -10.36 0.83
CA ILE A 202 -2.58 -10.39 0.92
C ILE A 202 -2.02 -9.35 -0.04
N GLU A 203 -1.29 -8.40 0.49
CA GLU A 203 -0.54 -7.42 -0.30
C GLU A 203 0.95 -7.73 -0.19
N LYS A 204 1.62 -7.81 -1.33
CA LYS A 204 3.07 -8.05 -1.39
C LYS A 204 3.69 -7.38 -2.60
N HIS A 205 4.89 -6.85 -2.42
CA HIS A 205 5.66 -6.28 -3.51
C HIS A 205 6.02 -7.37 -4.55
N PHE A 206 5.95 -6.98 -5.82
CA PHE A 206 6.17 -7.86 -6.96
C PHE A 206 7.08 -7.19 -7.99
N MET A 207 7.94 -7.98 -8.62
CA MET A 207 8.81 -7.54 -9.70
C MET A 207 8.92 -8.63 -10.78
N LEU A 208 9.39 -8.26 -11.97
CA LEU A 208 9.52 -9.20 -13.10
C LEU A 208 10.69 -10.16 -12.94
N ASP A 209 11.80 -9.67 -12.39
CA ASP A 209 13.06 -10.38 -12.32
C ASP A 209 13.94 -9.73 -11.26
N LYS A 210 14.47 -10.53 -10.35
CA LYS A 210 15.35 -10.07 -9.25
C LYS A 210 16.68 -9.49 -9.70
N SER A 211 17.07 -9.72 -10.96
CA SER A 211 18.25 -9.06 -11.56
C SER A 211 18.02 -7.57 -11.84
N ILE A 212 16.76 -7.12 -11.83
CA ILE A 212 16.41 -5.72 -12.01
C ILE A 212 16.55 -5.00 -10.68
N GLU A 213 17.53 -4.11 -10.56
CA GLU A 213 17.67 -3.28 -9.38
C GLU A 213 16.55 -2.24 -9.31
N SER A 214 15.81 -2.23 -8.20
CA SER A 214 14.82 -1.22 -7.87
C SER A 214 14.80 -0.99 -6.35
N GLU A 215 14.13 0.05 -5.91
CA GLU A 215 14.07 0.43 -4.50
C GLU A 215 13.54 -0.71 -3.61
N ASP A 216 12.58 -1.50 -4.11
CA ASP A 216 11.90 -2.55 -3.38
C ASP A 216 12.30 -3.98 -3.81
N SER A 217 13.34 -4.11 -4.67
CA SER A 217 13.72 -5.40 -5.28
C SER A 217 14.05 -6.49 -4.25
N LYS A 218 14.66 -6.13 -3.12
CA LYS A 218 15.15 -7.10 -2.13
C LYS A 218 14.05 -7.94 -1.48
N PHE A 219 12.87 -7.37 -1.24
CA PHE A 219 11.74 -8.05 -0.58
C PHE A 219 10.54 -8.30 -1.49
N SER A 220 10.65 -7.96 -2.78
CA SER A 220 9.64 -8.29 -3.79
C SER A 220 9.63 -9.77 -4.15
N LEU A 221 8.47 -10.30 -4.54
CA LEU A 221 8.36 -11.59 -5.25
C LEU A 221 8.65 -11.41 -6.75
N ASP A 222 9.09 -12.43 -7.42
CA ASP A 222 9.32 -12.57 -8.86
C ASP A 222 8.53 -13.75 -9.44
#